data_c8a526589c209286dca62762c6d44796
#
_entry.id   c8a526589c209286dca62762c6d44796
#
_cell.length_a   1.000
_cell.length_b   1.000
_cell.length_c   1.000
_cell.angle_alpha   90.00
_cell.angle_beta   90.00
_cell.angle_gamma   90.00
#
_symmetry.space_group_name_H-M   'P 1'
#
loop_
_entity.id
_entity.type
_entity.pdbx_description
1 polymer ?
#
loop_
_entity_poly.entity_id
_entity_poly.type
_entity_poly.pdbx_seq_one_letter_code
_entity_poly.pdbx_strand_id
1 'polypeptide(L)'
;MRLAKDGIKAIKKAYQETFEDGKIYLFGSRVFDEKKGGDIDLYLKVDNHTNLFSKKIKFLARVKRELGDQKIDIVFNQDDSRLIEQEALKWGIKL
;
A
#
# COMPACT_ATOMS: atom_id res chain seq x y z
N MET A 1 -14.76 -1.96 1.23
CA MET A 1 -13.33 -2.31 1.20
C MET A 1 -13.19 -3.81 1.37
N ARG A 2 -12.36 -4.43 0.57
CA ARG A 2 -12.29 -5.89 0.51
C ARG A 2 -11.19 -6.52 1.36
N LEU A 3 -10.44 -5.73 2.06
CA LEU A 3 -9.36 -6.23 2.91
C LEU A 3 -9.87 -6.39 4.34
N ALA A 4 -9.62 -7.55 4.93
CA ALA A 4 -10.02 -7.82 6.31
C ALA A 4 -9.28 -6.91 7.29
N LYS A 5 -9.89 -6.70 8.46
CA LYS A 5 -9.28 -5.85 9.50
C LYS A 5 -7.88 -6.31 9.88
N ASP A 6 -7.67 -7.61 9.97
CA ASP A 6 -6.36 -8.15 10.32
C ASP A 6 -5.33 -7.87 9.23
N GLY A 7 -5.76 -7.91 7.97
CA GLY A 7 -4.89 -7.54 6.85
C GLY A 7 -4.50 -6.09 6.89
N ILE A 8 -5.45 -5.20 7.20
CA ILE A 8 -5.17 -3.78 7.34
C ILE A 8 -4.18 -3.53 8.47
N LYS A 9 -4.37 -4.18 9.61
CA LYS A 9 -3.44 -4.05 10.75
C LYS A 9 -2.05 -4.51 10.39
N ALA A 10 -1.95 -5.64 9.68
CA ALA A 10 -0.66 -6.17 9.25
C ALA A 10 0.07 -5.20 8.33
N ILE A 11 -0.64 -4.62 7.38
CA ILE A 11 -0.07 -3.63 6.44
C ILE A 11 0.39 -2.39 7.19
N LYS A 12 -0.43 -1.86 8.08
CA LYS A 12 -0.09 -0.66 8.84
C LYS A 12 1.10 -0.89 9.74
N LYS A 13 1.15 -2.04 10.41
CA LYS A 13 2.26 -2.39 11.27
C LYS A 13 3.55 -2.51 10.48
N ALA A 14 3.51 -3.23 9.36
CA ALA A 14 4.67 -3.36 8.49
C ALA A 14 5.16 -2.00 7.99
N TYR A 15 4.23 -1.11 7.66
CA TYR A 15 4.56 0.23 7.21
C TYR A 15 5.28 1.03 8.30
N GLN A 16 4.73 1.03 9.51
CA GLN A 16 5.33 1.75 10.62
C GLN A 16 6.72 1.23 10.98
N GLU A 17 6.91 -0.08 10.91
CA GLU A 17 8.21 -0.69 11.18
C GLU A 17 9.26 -0.40 10.11
N THR A 18 8.82 -0.04 8.91
CA THR A 18 9.72 0.12 7.77
C THR A 18 9.95 1.58 7.40
N PHE A 19 8.92 2.41 7.41
CA PHE A 19 8.98 3.77 6.87
C PHE A 19 8.91 4.87 7.92
N GLU A 20 8.35 4.62 9.08
CA GLU A 20 8.24 5.55 10.21
C GLU A 20 7.29 6.73 9.98
N ASP A 21 7.29 7.35 8.81
CA ASP A 21 6.45 8.51 8.52
C ASP A 21 5.67 8.33 7.21
N GLY A 22 4.84 9.32 6.89
CA GLY A 22 4.08 9.32 5.65
C GLY A 22 2.69 8.74 5.81
N LYS A 23 2.09 8.41 4.67
CA LYS A 23 0.71 7.92 4.61
C LYS A 23 0.62 6.74 3.66
N ILE A 24 -0.34 5.87 3.92
CA ILE A 24 -0.57 4.69 3.09
C ILE A 24 -2.05 4.65 2.68
N TYR A 25 -2.28 4.39 1.40
CA TYR A 25 -3.62 4.31 0.83
C TYR A 25 -3.82 2.99 0.12
N LEU A 26 -5.00 2.40 0.32
CA LEU A 26 -5.45 1.26 -0.47
C LEU A 26 -6.24 1.78 -1.66
N PHE A 27 -5.89 1.34 -2.87
CA PHE A 27 -6.60 1.77 -4.07
C PHE A 27 -6.77 0.60 -5.02
N GLY A 28 -7.36 0.86 -6.19
CA GLY A 28 -7.56 -0.19 -7.18
C GLY A 28 -8.75 -1.08 -6.85
N SER A 29 -8.68 -2.34 -7.26
CA SER A 29 -9.80 -3.26 -7.18
C SER A 29 -10.25 -3.58 -5.76
N ARG A 30 -9.35 -3.46 -4.78
CA ARG A 30 -9.67 -3.77 -3.38
C ARG A 30 -10.51 -2.69 -2.70
N VAL A 31 -10.66 -1.54 -3.34
CA VAL A 31 -11.51 -0.48 -2.82
C VAL A 31 -13.00 -0.80 -3.02
N PHE A 32 -13.33 -1.52 -4.09
CA PHE A 32 -14.70 -1.84 -4.46
C PHE A 32 -15.04 -3.27 -4.05
N ASP A 33 -16.00 -3.44 -3.16
CA ASP A 33 -16.35 -4.75 -2.59
C ASP A 33 -16.89 -5.73 -3.62
N GLU A 34 -17.54 -5.25 -4.65
CA GLU A 34 -18.11 -6.10 -5.69
C GLU A 34 -17.09 -6.68 -6.64
N LYS A 35 -15.87 -6.19 -6.63
CA LYS A 35 -14.80 -6.73 -7.48
C LYS A 35 -14.13 -7.90 -6.79
N LYS A 36 -14.00 -8.99 -7.53
CA LYS A 36 -13.45 -10.23 -7.00
C LYS A 36 -11.96 -10.34 -7.26
N GLY A 37 -11.23 -10.90 -6.30
CA GLY A 37 -9.83 -11.20 -6.43
C GLY A 37 -8.98 -9.98 -6.69
N GLY A 38 -7.93 -10.20 -7.45
CA GLY A 38 -7.04 -9.12 -7.83
C GLY A 38 -5.95 -8.86 -6.81
N ASP A 39 -5.10 -7.96 -7.19
CA ASP A 39 -3.94 -7.60 -6.41
C ASP A 39 -4.30 -6.58 -5.34
N ILE A 40 -3.47 -6.49 -4.33
CA ILE A 40 -3.55 -5.40 -3.36
C ILE A 40 -2.72 -4.26 -3.90
N ASP A 41 -3.36 -3.13 -4.17
CA ASP A 41 -2.68 -1.95 -4.69
C ASP A 41 -2.51 -0.92 -3.58
N LEU A 42 -1.27 -0.59 -3.27
CA LEU A 42 -0.94 0.35 -2.20
C LEU A 42 -0.19 1.54 -2.75
N TYR A 43 -0.61 2.73 -2.33
CA TYR A 43 0.09 3.98 -2.60
C TYR A 43 0.73 4.43 -1.30
N LEU A 44 2.05 4.49 -1.30
CA LEU A 44 2.81 4.90 -0.12
C LEU A 44 3.34 6.31 -0.35
N LYS A 45 2.77 7.26 0.38
CA LYS A 45 3.21 8.65 0.33
C LYS A 45 4.23 8.86 1.43
N VAL A 46 5.50 8.77 1.07
CA VAL A 46 6.62 8.85 2.02
C VAL A 46 7.33 10.18 1.87
N ASP A 47 7.85 10.70 2.98
CA ASP A 47 8.57 11.97 2.98
C ASP A 47 10.03 11.81 2.60
N ASN A 48 10.64 10.70 3.03
CA ASN A 48 12.05 10.43 2.77
C ASN A 48 12.21 9.29 1.78
N HIS A 49 12.84 9.57 0.65
CA HIS A 49 13.03 8.58 -0.41
C HIS A 49 14.39 7.87 -0.34
N THR A 50 15.12 8.04 0.74
CA THR A 50 16.41 7.36 0.93
C THR A 50 16.20 5.86 1.11
N ASN A 51 16.97 5.06 0.39
CA ASN A 51 16.93 3.60 0.45
C ASN A 51 15.53 3.02 0.18
N LEU A 52 14.79 3.66 -0.72
CA LEU A 52 13.41 3.33 -0.96
C LEU A 52 13.21 1.89 -1.44
N PHE A 53 14.09 1.43 -2.33
CA PHE A 53 14.00 0.07 -2.86
C PHE A 53 14.21 -0.98 -1.77
N SER A 54 15.19 -0.78 -0.93
CA SER A 54 15.47 -1.67 0.19
C SER A 54 14.30 -1.72 1.17
N LYS A 55 13.73 -0.56 1.47
CA LYS A 55 12.56 -0.47 2.35
C LYS A 55 11.35 -1.16 1.74
N LYS A 56 11.16 -1.02 0.44
CA LYS A 56 10.08 -1.69 -0.28
C LYS A 56 10.17 -3.21 -0.09
N ILE A 57 11.36 -3.77 -0.27
CA ILE A 57 11.56 -5.21 -0.11
C ILE A 57 11.25 -5.66 1.31
N LYS A 58 11.73 -4.92 2.30
CA LYS A 58 11.47 -5.23 3.71
C LYS A 58 9.99 -5.14 4.03
N PHE A 59 9.33 -4.12 3.54
CA PHE A 59 7.89 -3.94 3.74
C PHE A 59 7.11 -5.11 3.16
N LEU A 60 7.40 -5.48 1.91
CA LEU A 60 6.73 -6.60 1.25
C LEU A 60 6.95 -7.91 2.00
N ALA A 61 8.15 -8.16 2.48
CA ALA A 61 8.46 -9.37 3.23
C ALA A 61 7.64 -9.44 4.52
N ARG A 62 7.52 -8.32 5.23
CA ARG A 62 6.74 -8.26 6.45
C ARG A 62 5.25 -8.48 6.21
N VAL A 63 4.71 -7.85 5.16
CA VAL A 63 3.30 -8.00 4.83
C VAL A 63 2.99 -9.43 4.40
N LYS A 64 3.84 -10.02 3.56
CA LYS A 64 3.63 -11.39 3.08
C LYS A 64 3.71 -12.42 4.19
N ARG A 65 4.49 -12.16 5.22
CA ARG A 65 4.56 -13.05 6.38
C ARG A 65 3.20 -13.16 7.06
N GLU A 66 2.43 -12.07 7.08
CA GLU A 66 1.12 -12.04 7.72
C GLU A 66 -0.02 -12.43 6.79
N LEU A 67 0.05 -12.01 5.54
CA LEU A 67 -1.05 -12.17 4.58
C LEU A 67 -0.86 -13.35 3.61
N GLY A 68 0.32 -13.98 3.60
CA GLY A 68 0.61 -15.06 2.68
C GLY A 68 0.95 -14.56 1.29
N ASP A 69 0.72 -15.39 0.28
CA ASP A 69 1.15 -15.15 -1.09
C ASP A 69 0.21 -14.25 -1.88
N GLN A 70 -0.18 -13.14 -1.30
CA GLN A 70 -0.93 -12.11 -2.01
C GLN A 70 0.00 -11.28 -2.86
N LYS A 71 -0.40 -11.01 -4.11
CA LYS A 71 0.37 -10.08 -4.93
C LYS A 71 0.08 -8.66 -4.47
N ILE A 72 1.13 -7.92 -4.19
CA ILE A 72 1.02 -6.54 -3.70
C ILE A 72 1.79 -5.64 -4.63
N ASP A 73 1.09 -4.67 -5.22
CA ASP A 73 1.69 -3.66 -6.06
C ASP A 73 1.84 -2.37 -5.27
N ILE A 74 3.03 -1.80 -5.29
CA ILE A 74 3.33 -0.59 -4.53
C ILE A 74 3.68 0.54 -5.47
N VAL A 75 3.01 1.67 -5.26
CA VAL A 75 3.32 2.93 -5.95
C VAL A 75 3.80 3.91 -4.89
N PHE A 76 4.95 4.53 -5.14
CA PHE A 76 5.45 5.59 -4.27
C PHE A 76 5.12 6.95 -4.86
N ASN A 77 5.03 7.96 -4.01
CA ASN A 77 4.85 9.32 -4.46
C ASN A 77 6.11 9.83 -5.16
N GLN A 78 5.98 10.25 -6.40
CA GLN A 78 7.07 10.80 -7.19
C GLN A 78 6.70 12.15 -7.79
N ASP A 79 5.49 12.25 -8.34
CA ASP A 79 5.02 13.44 -9.02
C ASP A 79 3.49 13.47 -8.94
N ASP A 80 2.95 14.49 -8.30
CA ASP A 80 1.51 14.64 -8.11
C ASP A 80 0.73 14.70 -9.43
N SER A 81 1.40 15.03 -10.52
CA SER A 81 0.76 15.11 -11.83
C SER A 81 0.53 13.74 -12.46
N ARG A 82 1.14 12.67 -11.94
CA ARG A 82 0.93 11.34 -12.49
C ARG A 82 -0.49 10.87 -12.24
N LEU A 83 -1.12 10.31 -13.27
CA LEU A 83 -2.51 9.85 -13.17
C LEU A 83 -2.70 8.80 -12.08
N ILE A 84 -1.74 7.88 -11.93
CA ILE A 84 -1.87 6.81 -10.92
C ILE A 84 -1.85 7.38 -9.50
N GLU A 85 -1.07 8.44 -9.26
CA GLU A 85 -1.05 9.08 -7.94
C GLU A 85 -2.33 9.87 -7.69
N GLN A 86 -2.83 10.56 -8.71
CA GLN A 86 -4.10 11.28 -8.61
C GLN A 86 -5.26 10.33 -8.33
N GLU A 87 -5.28 9.18 -8.99
CA GLU A 87 -6.29 8.16 -8.78
C GLU A 87 -6.23 7.61 -7.35
N ALA A 88 -5.03 7.31 -6.88
CA ALA A 88 -4.85 6.78 -5.54
C ALA A 88 -5.32 7.78 -4.47
N LEU A 89 -5.03 9.06 -4.65
CA LEU A 89 -5.44 10.09 -3.70
C LEU A 89 -6.94 10.38 -3.76
N LYS A 90 -7.53 10.30 -4.96
CA LYS A 90 -8.96 10.61 -5.16
C LYS A 90 -9.87 9.46 -4.72
N TRP A 91 -9.52 8.23 -5.09
CA TRP A 91 -10.37 7.05 -4.87
C TRP A 91 -9.85 6.11 -3.81
N GLY A 92 -8.61 6.26 -3.38
CA GLY A 92 -8.00 5.39 -2.40
C GLY A 92 -8.55 5.63 -1.00
N ILE A 93 -8.42 4.60 -0.18
CA ILE A 93 -8.83 4.66 1.22
C ILE A 93 -7.57 4.76 2.07
N LYS A 94 -7.46 5.82 2.85
CA LYS A 94 -6.32 5.99 3.74
C LYS A 94 -6.41 4.96 4.87
N LEU A 95 -5.34 4.23 5.04
CA LEU A 95 -5.27 3.21 6.10
C LEU A 95 -4.75 3.74 7.42
#